data_b6af748c60d83270baea433804a99597
#
_entry.id   b6af748c60d83270baea433804a99597
#
_cell.length_a   1.000
_cell.length_b   1.000
_cell.length_c   1.000
_cell.angle_alpha   90.00
_cell.angle_beta   90.00
_cell.angle_gamma   90.00
#
_symmetry.space_group_name_H-M   'P 1'
#
loop_
_entity.id
_entity.type
_entity.pdbx_description
1 polymer ?
#
loop_
_entity_poly.entity_id
_entity_poly.type
_entity_poly.pdbx_seq_one_letter_code
_entity_poly.pdbx_strand_id
1 'polypeptide(L)'
;MGWLNQRYTYPCIALFSLCLSGCASLAVVAAIPGALYGVVADEFSGEEESFPYSIRMTLAATQKALLEMQLNIDLLEIQQEGGYGIVFNNNKLDGEIILTKQTERLTTAHIRVKATTREESVERVIVQMIHAELKKLPKGADIQKSRFHNLRAKPTVLSKRLGWFRPGARLAAVKTGNKGWLKVKMPSGKMAYLKASIN
;
A
#
# COMPACT_ATOMS: atom_id res chain seq x y z
N MET A 1 -72.71 -1.93 -46.20
CA MET A 1 -73.08 -2.89 -45.16
C MET A 1 -71.80 -3.55 -44.67
N GLY A 2 -71.51 -3.39 -43.38
CA GLY A 2 -70.60 -4.14 -42.50
C GLY A 2 -69.23 -3.59 -42.42
N TRP A 3 -68.85 -2.75 -41.54
CA TRP A 3 -68.62 -2.69 -40.05
C TRP A 3 -67.79 -3.86 -39.52
N LEU A 4 -66.78 -3.44 -38.72
CA LEU A 4 -65.97 -4.19 -37.77
C LEU A 4 -64.65 -4.74 -38.36
N ASN A 5 -63.47 -4.48 -37.81
CA ASN A 5 -63.12 -4.14 -36.47
C ASN A 5 -61.64 -3.64 -36.45
N GLN A 6 -61.45 -2.41 -36.14
CA GLN A 6 -60.17 -1.83 -35.85
C GLN A 6 -59.95 -1.87 -34.30
N ARG A 7 -59.35 -2.91 -33.80
CA ARG A 7 -58.84 -2.96 -32.42
C ARG A 7 -57.90 -4.16 -32.28
N TYR A 8 -56.81 -3.91 -31.70
CA TYR A 8 -55.72 -4.80 -31.22
C TYR A 8 -54.39 -4.78 -31.99
N THR A 9 -53.72 -3.61 -32.02
CA THR A 9 -52.30 -3.57 -32.39
C THR A 9 -51.48 -2.60 -31.56
N TYR A 10 -51.83 -2.34 -30.29
CA TYR A 10 -51.00 -1.48 -29.42
C TYR A 10 -50.89 -1.98 -27.98
N PRO A 11 -50.39 -3.20 -27.72
CA PRO A 11 -49.69 -3.37 -26.43
C PRO A 11 -48.30 -4.00 -26.51
N CYS A 12 -47.73 -4.27 -27.71
CA CYS A 12 -46.41 -4.94 -27.76
C CYS A 12 -45.19 -4.01 -27.86
N ILE A 13 -45.40 -2.70 -27.99
CA ILE A 13 -44.25 -1.74 -28.09
C ILE A 13 -43.85 -1.17 -26.74
N ALA A 14 -44.63 -1.33 -25.69
CA ALA A 14 -44.35 -0.76 -24.37
C ALA A 14 -43.48 -1.67 -23.45
N LEU A 15 -43.12 -2.88 -23.88
CA LEU A 15 -42.41 -3.86 -23.04
C LEU A 15 -40.95 -4.06 -23.43
N PHE A 16 -40.44 -3.33 -24.44
CA PHE A 16 -39.04 -3.49 -24.87
C PHE A 16 -38.11 -2.35 -24.46
N SER A 17 -38.59 -1.39 -23.69
CA SER A 17 -37.81 -0.22 -23.27
C SER A 17 -37.24 -0.30 -21.84
N LEU A 18 -37.32 -1.46 -21.17
CA LEU A 18 -36.89 -1.61 -19.75
C LEU A 18 -35.69 -2.49 -19.54
N CYS A 19 -34.94 -2.87 -20.59
CA CYS A 19 -33.76 -3.74 -20.44
C CYS A 19 -32.42 -3.08 -20.76
N LEU A 20 -32.33 -1.75 -20.84
CA LEU A 20 -31.08 -1.04 -21.13
C LEU A 20 -30.59 -0.14 -19.98
N SER A 21 -31.00 -0.43 -18.76
CA SER A 21 -30.46 0.25 -17.58
C SER A 21 -29.84 -0.76 -16.63
N GLY A 22 -28.58 -1.12 -16.88
CA GLY A 22 -27.98 -2.05 -15.94
C GLY A 22 -26.59 -2.55 -16.27
N CYS A 23 -25.71 -1.69 -16.69
CA CYS A 23 -24.28 -1.87 -16.43
C CYS A 23 -23.75 -0.61 -15.76
N ALA A 24 -24.37 -0.21 -14.66
CA ALA A 24 -23.62 0.45 -13.63
C ALA A 24 -22.71 -0.67 -13.06
N SER A 25 -21.46 -0.69 -13.49
CA SER A 25 -20.41 -1.34 -12.76
C SER A 25 -20.45 -0.74 -11.35
N LEU A 26 -21.19 -1.39 -10.46
CA LEU A 26 -20.94 -1.29 -9.04
C LEU A 26 -19.50 -1.79 -8.87
N ALA A 27 -18.56 -0.85 -8.95
CA ALA A 27 -17.33 -1.01 -8.22
C ALA A 27 -17.78 -1.20 -6.78
N VAL A 28 -17.96 -2.44 -6.38
CA VAL A 28 -17.95 -2.83 -4.99
C VAL A 28 -16.52 -2.54 -4.58
N VAL A 29 -16.29 -1.29 -4.20
CA VAL A 29 -15.21 -0.97 -3.29
C VAL A 29 -15.58 -1.78 -2.05
N ALA A 30 -15.06 -3.01 -1.99
CA ALA A 30 -14.99 -3.73 -0.75
C ALA A 30 -14.25 -2.76 0.17
N ALA A 31 -15.01 -2.07 1.02
CA ALA A 31 -14.47 -1.27 2.08
C ALA A 31 -13.58 -2.24 2.87
N ILE A 32 -12.29 -2.16 2.65
CA ILE A 32 -11.30 -2.91 3.42
C ILE A 32 -11.49 -2.38 4.83
N PRO A 33 -12.01 -3.21 5.77
CA PRO A 33 -12.12 -2.80 7.16
C PRO A 33 -10.68 -2.68 7.66
N GLY A 34 -10.16 -1.48 7.74
CA GLY A 34 -8.78 -1.27 8.12
C GLY A 34 -8.02 -0.28 7.26
N ALA A 35 -8.71 0.51 6.43
CA ALA A 35 -8.12 1.70 5.82
C ALA A 35 -7.67 2.64 6.95
N LEU A 36 -6.52 2.31 7.48
CA LEU A 36 -5.88 2.96 8.64
C LEU A 36 -5.21 4.24 8.29
N TYR A 37 -5.22 4.54 7.03
CA TYR A 37 -4.79 5.81 6.52
C TYR A 37 -6.06 6.65 6.37
N GLY A 38 -6.11 7.77 7.02
CA GLY A 38 -7.08 8.83 6.73
C GLY A 38 -6.86 9.41 5.33
N VAL A 39 -6.43 8.57 4.40
CA VAL A 39 -6.38 8.82 2.98
C VAL A 39 -7.74 8.38 2.46
N VAL A 40 -8.56 9.35 2.09
CA VAL A 40 -9.76 9.14 1.31
C VAL A 40 -9.36 8.28 0.12
N ALA A 41 -10.09 7.21 -0.18
CA ALA A 41 -9.75 6.23 -1.22
C ALA A 41 -9.47 6.85 -2.60
N ASP A 42 -9.88 8.08 -2.83
CA ASP A 42 -9.61 8.89 -4.03
C ASP A 42 -8.16 9.42 -4.14
N GLU A 43 -7.36 9.43 -3.07
CA GLU A 43 -5.98 9.96 -3.13
C GLU A 43 -4.90 8.89 -3.33
N PHE A 44 -5.21 7.60 -3.22
CA PHE A 44 -4.24 6.55 -3.48
C PHE A 44 -4.27 6.09 -4.95
N SER A 45 -3.99 7.00 -5.86
CA SER A 45 -3.74 6.67 -7.27
C SER A 45 -2.31 6.17 -7.43
N GLY A 46 -2.09 4.88 -7.25
CA GLY A 46 -0.82 4.17 -7.44
C GLY A 46 -1.02 2.93 -8.30
N GLU A 47 0.06 2.25 -8.68
CA GLU A 47 0.00 0.94 -9.31
C GLU A 47 -0.40 -0.10 -8.27
N GLU A 48 -1.37 -0.96 -8.60
CA GLU A 48 -1.83 -2.06 -7.75
C GLU A 48 -1.52 -3.40 -8.39
N GLU A 49 -0.88 -4.30 -7.63
CA GLU A 49 -0.54 -5.64 -8.10
C GLU A 49 -0.72 -6.68 -7.00
N SER A 50 -1.23 -7.85 -7.37
CA SER A 50 -1.42 -8.98 -6.47
C SER A 50 -0.41 -10.10 -6.75
N PHE A 51 0.36 -10.46 -5.74
CA PHE A 51 1.40 -11.48 -5.78
C PHE A 51 0.92 -12.78 -5.11
N PRO A 52 0.97 -13.95 -5.79
CA PRO A 52 0.56 -15.24 -5.21
C PRO A 52 1.64 -15.79 -4.25
N TYR A 53 2.07 -14.96 -3.32
CA TYR A 53 3.11 -15.23 -2.34
C TYR A 53 2.70 -14.69 -0.96
N SER A 54 3.32 -15.26 0.09
CA SER A 54 3.12 -14.74 1.44
C SER A 54 3.68 -13.33 1.59
N ILE A 55 3.10 -12.55 2.48
CA ILE A 55 3.53 -11.17 2.73
C ILE A 55 5.02 -11.06 3.12
N ARG A 56 5.57 -12.06 3.81
CA ARG A 56 7.00 -12.08 4.17
C ARG A 56 7.89 -12.21 2.94
N MET A 57 7.54 -13.12 2.02
CA MET A 57 8.27 -13.27 0.76
C MET A 57 8.14 -12.06 -0.13
N THR A 58 6.92 -11.50 -0.25
CA THR A 58 6.69 -10.28 -1.03
C THR A 58 7.49 -9.11 -0.46
N LEU A 59 7.50 -8.95 0.87
CA LEU A 59 8.31 -7.92 1.53
C LEU A 59 9.82 -8.09 1.27
N ALA A 60 10.33 -9.32 1.32
CA ALA A 60 11.74 -9.58 1.03
C ALA A 60 12.08 -9.32 -0.44
N ALA A 61 11.20 -9.69 -1.37
CA ALA A 61 11.34 -9.39 -2.79
C ALA A 61 11.30 -7.87 -3.05
N THR A 62 10.38 -7.16 -2.41
CA THR A 62 10.29 -5.69 -2.49
C THR A 62 11.57 -5.04 -2.00
N GLN A 63 12.14 -5.49 -0.87
CA GLN A 63 13.42 -4.96 -0.38
C GLN A 63 14.54 -5.14 -1.40
N LYS A 64 14.65 -6.30 -2.01
CA LYS A 64 15.69 -6.57 -3.03
C LYS A 64 15.46 -5.75 -4.29
N ALA A 65 14.23 -5.69 -4.80
CA ALA A 65 13.87 -4.91 -5.97
C ALA A 65 14.24 -3.43 -5.79
N LEU A 66 13.87 -2.84 -4.66
CA LEU A 66 14.22 -1.45 -4.35
C LEU A 66 15.73 -1.25 -4.24
N LEU A 67 16.45 -2.19 -3.63
CA LEU A 67 17.91 -2.11 -3.51
C LEU A 67 18.62 -2.18 -4.87
N GLU A 68 18.19 -3.06 -5.77
CA GLU A 68 18.72 -3.15 -7.14
C GLU A 68 18.47 -1.87 -7.94
N MET A 69 17.35 -1.19 -7.69
CA MET A 69 17.01 0.11 -8.27
C MET A 69 17.69 1.29 -7.57
N GLN A 70 18.56 1.05 -6.59
CA GLN A 70 19.21 2.09 -5.76
C GLN A 70 18.20 2.98 -5.02
N LEU A 71 17.06 2.41 -4.66
CA LEU A 71 16.03 3.02 -3.83
C LEU A 71 16.21 2.53 -2.39
N ASN A 72 16.44 3.45 -1.48
CA ASN A 72 16.69 3.11 -0.08
C ASN A 72 15.38 3.07 0.71
N ILE A 73 15.12 1.97 1.40
CA ILE A 73 14.02 1.92 2.36
C ILE A 73 14.40 2.76 3.57
N ASP A 74 13.67 3.84 3.82
CA ASP A 74 13.86 4.72 4.97
C ASP A 74 13.09 4.26 6.18
N LEU A 75 11.86 3.81 5.96
CA LEU A 75 10.96 3.39 7.02
C LEU A 75 10.17 2.16 6.59
N LEU A 76 10.06 1.21 7.50
CA LEU A 76 9.18 0.05 7.40
C LEU A 76 8.22 0.08 8.58
N GLU A 77 6.94 0.29 8.33
CA GLU A 77 5.86 0.30 9.32
C GLU A 77 5.16 -1.05 9.38
N ILE A 78 4.90 -1.56 10.59
CA ILE A 78 4.01 -2.71 10.80
C ILE A 78 2.59 -2.18 10.86
N GLN A 79 1.77 -2.62 9.93
CA GLN A 79 0.36 -2.26 9.87
C GLN A 79 -0.52 -3.23 10.65
N GLN A 80 -1.80 -2.92 10.76
CA GLN A 80 -2.78 -3.87 11.31
C GLN A 80 -2.91 -5.05 10.34
N GLU A 81 -3.47 -6.15 10.82
CA GLU A 81 -3.69 -7.38 10.05
C GLU A 81 -2.42 -7.99 9.41
N GLY A 82 -1.25 -7.57 9.90
CA GLY A 82 0.04 -8.11 9.44
C GLY A 82 0.55 -7.50 8.15
N GLY A 83 -0.03 -6.38 7.70
CA GLY A 83 0.47 -5.61 6.55
C GLY A 83 1.75 -4.83 6.86
N TYR A 84 2.34 -4.23 5.80
CA TYR A 84 3.52 -3.38 5.91
C TYR A 84 3.37 -2.12 5.07
N GLY A 85 3.76 -0.98 5.63
CA GLY A 85 3.99 0.27 4.90
C GLY A 85 5.49 0.49 4.74
N ILE A 86 5.93 0.77 3.54
CA ILE A 86 7.33 0.98 3.18
C ILE A 86 7.47 2.38 2.62
N VAL A 87 8.31 3.20 3.21
CA VAL A 87 8.73 4.48 2.63
C VAL A 87 10.15 4.32 2.12
N PHE A 88 10.38 4.73 0.90
CA PHE A 88 11.68 4.65 0.27
C PHE A 88 12.00 5.93 -0.51
N ASN A 89 13.27 6.20 -0.69
CA ASN A 89 13.72 7.32 -1.50
C ASN A 89 15.09 7.08 -2.14
N ASN A 90 15.41 7.97 -3.05
CA ASN A 90 16.77 8.32 -3.45
C ASN A 90 16.86 9.83 -3.67
N ASN A 91 17.94 10.32 -4.32
CA ASN A 91 18.11 11.77 -4.53
C ASN A 91 17.08 12.39 -5.50
N LYS A 92 16.30 11.60 -6.22
CA LYS A 92 15.38 12.04 -7.27
C LYS A 92 13.94 11.61 -7.05
N LEU A 93 13.73 10.49 -6.36
CA LEU A 93 12.44 9.83 -6.23
C LEU A 93 12.11 9.62 -4.75
N ASP A 94 10.86 9.88 -4.40
CA ASP A 94 10.23 9.48 -3.16
C ASP A 94 9.11 8.49 -3.47
N GLY A 95 8.93 7.47 -2.65
CA GLY A 95 7.86 6.51 -2.87
C GLY A 95 7.38 5.83 -1.61
N GLU A 96 6.22 5.24 -1.75
CA GLU A 96 5.55 4.45 -0.73
C GLU A 96 5.00 3.16 -1.35
N ILE A 97 5.15 2.06 -0.61
CA ILE A 97 4.53 0.78 -0.94
C ILE A 97 3.76 0.30 0.26
N ILE A 98 2.49 -0.03 0.04
CA ILE A 98 1.63 -0.67 1.04
C ILE A 98 1.46 -2.13 0.65
N LEU A 99 1.89 -3.04 1.51
CA LEU A 99 1.68 -4.47 1.35
C LEU A 99 0.55 -4.91 2.26
N THR A 100 -0.53 -5.40 1.68
CA THR A 100 -1.70 -5.93 2.39
C THR A 100 -1.74 -7.46 2.26
N LYS A 101 -1.81 -8.13 3.40
CA LYS A 101 -1.99 -9.58 3.44
C LYS A 101 -3.46 -9.90 3.11
N GLN A 102 -3.71 -10.48 1.95
CA GLN A 102 -5.04 -10.95 1.58
C GLN A 102 -5.31 -12.37 2.14
N THR A 103 -4.33 -13.25 1.98
CA THR A 103 -4.33 -14.62 2.53
C THR A 103 -2.91 -15.00 2.95
N GLU A 104 -2.72 -16.24 3.42
CA GLU A 104 -1.37 -16.77 3.71
C GLU A 104 -0.46 -16.85 2.47
N ARG A 105 -1.04 -16.83 1.26
CA ARG A 105 -0.34 -17.00 -0.01
C ARG A 105 -0.69 -15.95 -1.04
N LEU A 106 -1.34 -14.86 -0.63
CA LEU A 106 -1.70 -13.77 -1.53
C LEU A 106 -1.45 -12.45 -0.82
N THR A 107 -0.68 -11.58 -1.46
CA THR A 107 -0.35 -10.24 -0.99
C THR A 107 -0.64 -9.24 -2.09
N THR A 108 -1.38 -8.19 -1.79
CA THR A 108 -1.58 -7.05 -2.69
C THR A 108 -0.59 -5.95 -2.31
N ALA A 109 0.07 -5.38 -3.31
CA ALA A 109 0.91 -4.21 -3.17
C ALA A 109 0.27 -3.02 -3.87
N HIS A 110 0.20 -1.89 -3.18
CA HIS A 110 -0.09 -0.58 -3.75
C HIS A 110 1.21 0.21 -3.77
N ILE A 111 1.62 0.68 -4.93
CA ILE A 111 2.92 1.33 -5.16
C ILE A 111 2.68 2.72 -5.69
N ARG A 112 3.25 3.72 -5.04
CA ARG A 112 3.22 5.11 -5.47
C ARG A 112 4.63 5.68 -5.46
N VAL A 113 5.02 6.28 -6.58
CA VAL A 113 6.32 6.92 -6.75
C VAL A 113 6.10 8.33 -7.29
N LYS A 114 6.87 9.27 -6.79
CA LYS A 114 6.88 10.65 -7.26
C LYS A 114 8.30 11.21 -7.33
N ALA A 115 8.52 12.07 -8.32
CA ALA A 115 9.58 13.07 -8.35
C ALA A 115 8.96 14.43 -8.05
N THR A 116 8.78 15.28 -9.05
CA THR A 116 7.90 16.46 -8.97
C THR A 116 6.43 16.06 -9.20
N THR A 117 6.19 15.09 -10.07
CA THR A 117 4.90 14.48 -10.38
C THR A 117 4.93 12.99 -10.10
N ARG A 118 3.80 12.32 -10.27
CA ARG A 118 3.72 10.85 -10.17
C ARG A 118 4.50 10.19 -11.31
N GLU A 119 5.23 9.13 -11.00
CA GLU A 119 6.12 8.39 -11.90
C GLU A 119 5.60 6.96 -12.17
N GLU A 120 4.49 6.85 -12.91
CA GLU A 120 3.82 5.57 -13.20
C GLU A 120 4.74 4.54 -13.89
N SER A 121 5.67 5.00 -14.73
CA SER A 121 6.64 4.11 -15.36
C SER A 121 7.56 3.43 -14.35
N VAL A 122 7.96 4.16 -13.30
CA VAL A 122 8.79 3.62 -12.22
C VAL A 122 7.98 2.65 -11.35
N GLU A 123 6.71 2.96 -11.07
CA GLU A 123 5.81 2.07 -10.32
C GLU A 123 5.71 0.70 -11.02
N ARG A 124 5.47 0.68 -12.34
CA ARG A 124 5.43 -0.55 -13.14
C ARG A 124 6.75 -1.32 -13.14
N VAL A 125 7.89 -0.62 -13.20
CA VAL A 125 9.21 -1.26 -13.13
C VAL A 125 9.41 -1.89 -11.75
N ILE A 126 9.00 -1.25 -10.66
CA ILE A 126 9.06 -1.84 -9.31
C ILE A 126 8.24 -3.14 -9.26
N VAL A 127 7.01 -3.16 -9.80
CA VAL A 127 6.19 -4.38 -9.88
C VAL A 127 6.93 -5.49 -10.61
N GLN A 128 7.50 -5.20 -11.79
CA GLN A 128 8.25 -6.18 -12.57
C GLN A 128 9.48 -6.72 -11.82
N MET A 129 10.20 -5.85 -11.13
CA MET A 129 11.36 -6.23 -10.31
C MET A 129 10.95 -7.11 -9.13
N ILE A 130 9.84 -6.81 -8.46
CA ILE A 130 9.30 -7.65 -7.38
C ILE A 130 8.97 -9.04 -7.92
N HIS A 131 8.29 -9.15 -9.08
CA HIS A 131 8.02 -10.44 -9.71
C HIS A 131 9.30 -11.22 -10.04
N ALA A 132 10.32 -10.54 -10.56
CA ALA A 132 11.61 -11.16 -10.87
C ALA A 132 12.31 -11.69 -9.60
N GLU A 133 12.30 -10.91 -8.52
CA GLU A 133 12.90 -11.30 -7.25
C GLU A 133 12.15 -12.44 -6.55
N LEU A 134 10.81 -12.45 -6.62
CA LEU A 134 10.00 -13.53 -6.06
C LEU A 134 10.34 -14.91 -6.65
N LYS A 135 10.71 -14.95 -7.95
CA LYS A 135 11.13 -16.18 -8.63
C LYS A 135 12.51 -16.68 -8.17
N LYS A 136 13.39 -15.78 -7.71
CA LYS A 136 14.77 -16.09 -7.29
C LYS A 136 14.87 -16.42 -5.80
N LEU A 137 13.93 -15.94 -4.98
CA LEU A 137 14.00 -16.08 -3.53
C LEU A 137 13.74 -17.52 -3.06
N PRO A 138 14.53 -18.02 -2.08
CA PRO A 138 14.24 -19.30 -1.45
C PRO A 138 12.93 -19.24 -0.66
N LYS A 139 12.28 -20.40 -0.50
CA LYS A 139 11.08 -20.50 0.35
C LYS A 139 11.40 -20.03 1.78
N GLY A 140 10.55 -19.16 2.33
CA GLY A 140 10.72 -18.63 3.68
C GLY A 140 11.68 -17.44 3.79
N ALA A 141 12.11 -16.85 2.68
CA ALA A 141 12.87 -15.60 2.70
C ALA A 141 12.16 -14.51 3.53
N ASP A 142 12.94 -13.74 4.25
CA ASP A 142 12.46 -12.60 5.06
C ASP A 142 13.34 -11.37 4.83
N ILE A 143 12.85 -10.21 5.18
CA ILE A 143 13.55 -8.94 5.06
C ILE A 143 14.78 -8.89 5.99
N GLN A 144 15.87 -8.29 5.50
CA GLN A 144 17.05 -8.00 6.32
C GLN A 144 16.85 -6.71 7.11
N LYS A 145 16.81 -6.84 8.43
CA LYS A 145 16.53 -5.73 9.39
C LYS A 145 17.74 -5.33 10.25
N SER A 146 18.89 -5.95 10.03
CA SER A 146 20.08 -5.79 10.89
C SER A 146 20.63 -4.36 10.97
N ARG A 147 20.34 -3.53 9.97
CA ARG A 147 20.79 -2.15 9.86
C ARG A 147 19.75 -1.10 10.26
N PHE A 148 18.61 -1.51 10.80
CA PHE A 148 17.52 -0.59 11.12
C PHE A 148 17.36 -0.39 12.62
N HIS A 149 17.00 0.84 13.01
CA HIS A 149 16.56 1.16 14.37
C HIS A 149 15.09 0.84 14.58
N ASN A 150 14.72 0.41 15.79
CA ASN A 150 13.35 0.08 16.12
C ASN A 150 12.52 1.35 16.39
N LEU A 151 11.35 1.44 15.77
CA LEU A 151 10.31 2.40 16.11
C LEU A 151 9.33 1.75 17.11
N ARG A 152 9.00 2.45 18.19
CA ARG A 152 8.23 1.91 19.31
C ARG A 152 7.00 2.73 19.63
N ALA A 153 6.00 2.09 20.24
CA ALA A 153 4.73 2.75 20.62
C ALA A 153 4.87 3.72 21.81
N LYS A 154 5.90 3.53 22.66
CA LYS A 154 6.21 4.39 23.80
C LYS A 154 7.73 4.58 23.90
N PRO A 155 8.22 5.65 24.55
CA PRO A 155 9.65 5.93 24.68
C PRO A 155 10.33 4.99 25.70
N THR A 156 10.22 3.70 25.48
CA THR A 156 10.88 2.64 26.25
C THR A 156 11.21 1.45 25.36
N VAL A 157 12.33 0.78 25.62
CA VAL A 157 12.80 -0.40 24.86
C VAL A 157 11.88 -1.62 25.03
N LEU A 158 11.08 -1.66 26.07
CA LEU A 158 10.12 -2.74 26.35
C LEU A 158 8.79 -2.55 25.59
N SER A 159 8.57 -1.37 25.01
CA SER A 159 7.31 -1.09 24.32
C SER A 159 7.19 -1.87 23.00
N LYS A 160 5.94 -2.11 22.58
CA LYS A 160 5.63 -2.74 21.28
C LYS A 160 6.36 -2.04 20.14
N ARG A 161 6.95 -2.84 19.25
CA ARG A 161 7.55 -2.34 18.01
C ARG A 161 6.44 -2.01 17.01
N LEU A 162 6.53 -0.85 16.40
CA LEU A 162 5.62 -0.39 15.35
C LEU A 162 6.28 -0.42 13.96
N GLY A 163 7.61 -0.55 13.91
CA GLY A 163 8.34 -0.54 12.66
C GLY A 163 9.85 -0.41 12.85
N TRP A 164 10.50 -0.07 11.76
CA TRP A 164 11.95 0.10 11.69
C TRP A 164 12.29 1.35 10.87
N PHE A 165 13.40 1.96 11.18
CA PHE A 165 13.89 3.17 10.55
C PHE A 165 15.37 3.01 10.16
N ARG A 166 15.73 3.38 8.94
CA ARG A 166 17.11 3.31 8.45
C ARG A 166 17.95 4.47 9.03
N PRO A 167 19.11 4.21 9.62
CA PRO A 167 20.04 5.27 10.02
C PRO A 167 20.41 6.16 8.84
N GLY A 168 20.45 7.47 9.07
CA GLY A 168 20.79 8.46 8.06
C GLY A 168 19.68 8.83 7.08
N ALA A 169 18.50 8.20 7.18
CA ALA A 169 17.33 8.62 6.40
C ALA A 169 16.77 9.96 6.94
N ARG A 170 16.13 10.71 6.06
CA ARG A 170 15.47 11.97 6.44
C ARG A 170 14.13 11.67 7.08
N LEU A 171 13.94 12.12 8.31
CA LEU A 171 12.70 11.91 9.04
C LEU A 171 12.36 13.16 9.83
N ALA A 172 11.10 13.59 9.72
CA ALA A 172 10.57 14.64 10.58
C ALA A 172 10.41 14.07 12.01
N ALA A 173 11.30 14.47 12.90
CA ALA A 173 11.29 14.02 14.29
C ALA A 173 11.25 15.23 15.24
N VAL A 174 10.49 15.08 16.33
CA VAL A 174 10.38 16.08 17.38
C VAL A 174 11.04 15.58 18.65
N LYS A 175 11.81 16.44 19.32
CA LYS A 175 12.37 16.12 20.65
C LYS A 175 11.22 15.84 21.63
N THR A 176 11.40 14.84 22.49
CA THR A 176 10.47 14.55 23.59
C THR A 176 11.04 15.02 24.92
N GLY A 177 10.23 15.14 25.94
CA GLY A 177 10.71 15.35 27.32
C GLY A 177 11.57 14.19 27.86
N ASN A 178 11.52 13.02 27.24
CA ASN A 178 12.31 11.85 27.62
C ASN A 178 13.66 11.88 26.94
N LYS A 179 14.76 12.03 27.71
CA LYS A 179 16.13 12.07 27.19
C LYS A 179 16.43 10.86 26.30
N GLY A 180 16.99 11.10 25.12
CA GLY A 180 17.38 10.07 24.15
C GLY A 180 16.25 9.44 23.35
N TRP A 181 15.05 10.06 23.36
CA TRP A 181 13.93 9.64 22.54
C TRP A 181 13.42 10.76 21.65
N LEU A 182 13.11 10.42 20.41
CA LEU A 182 12.48 11.29 19.43
C LEU A 182 11.08 10.78 19.14
N LYS A 183 10.13 11.69 18.93
CA LYS A 183 8.78 11.40 18.48
C LYS A 183 8.73 11.58 16.97
N VAL A 184 8.21 10.57 16.28
CA VAL A 184 8.19 10.46 14.83
C VAL A 184 6.77 10.22 14.36
N LYS A 185 6.32 10.96 13.35
CA LYS A 185 5.05 10.67 12.68
C LYS A 185 5.31 9.63 11.60
N MET A 186 4.57 8.52 11.66
CA MET A 186 4.64 7.45 10.67
C MET A 186 3.73 7.74 9.46
N PRO A 187 3.90 7.08 8.32
CA PRO A 187 3.03 7.23 7.14
C PRO A 187 1.55 7.06 7.48
N SER A 188 1.22 6.08 8.31
CA SER A 188 -0.15 5.87 8.80
C SER A 188 -0.71 7.00 9.69
N GLY A 189 0.03 8.08 9.89
CA GLY A 189 -0.34 9.14 10.84
C GLY A 189 -0.11 8.80 12.30
N LYS A 190 0.19 7.54 12.65
CA LYS A 190 0.51 7.13 14.01
C LYS A 190 1.81 7.76 14.50
N MET A 191 1.89 7.95 15.80
CA MET A 191 3.12 8.43 16.43
C MET A 191 3.95 7.25 16.93
N ALA A 192 5.23 7.26 16.63
CA ALA A 192 6.21 6.30 17.11
C ALA A 192 7.35 7.01 17.85
N TYR A 193 8.15 6.24 18.58
CA TYR A 193 9.30 6.72 19.31
C TYR A 193 10.57 6.01 18.84
N LEU A 194 11.57 6.81 18.51
CA LEU A 194 12.90 6.36 18.11
C LEU A 194 13.89 6.68 19.23
N LYS A 195 14.67 5.68 19.66
CA LYS A 195 15.78 5.93 20.57
C LYS A 195 16.98 6.45 19.75
N ALA A 196 17.23 7.74 19.82
CA ALA A 196 18.33 8.42 19.13
C ALA A 196 18.68 9.72 19.85
N SER A 197 19.93 10.16 19.69
CA SER A 197 20.35 11.52 20.03
C SER A 197 20.39 12.36 18.75
N ILE A 198 19.87 13.59 18.81
CA ILE A 198 20.14 14.61 17.80
C ILE A 198 21.44 15.29 18.29
N ASN A 199 22.51 15.10 17.54
CA ASN A 199 23.74 15.89 17.69
C ASN A 199 23.56 17.25 17.04
#